data_5556ad8ac19f3b3cf22e393f01166874
#
_entry.id   5556ad8ac19f3b3cf22e393f01166874
#
_cell.length_a   1.000
_cell.length_b   1.000
_cell.length_c   1.000
_cell.angle_alpha   90.00
_cell.angle_beta   90.00
_cell.angle_gamma   90.00
#
_symmetry.space_group_name_H-M   'P 1'
#
loop_
_entity.id
_entity.type
_entity.pdbx_description
1 polymer ?
#
loop_
_entity_poly.entity_id
_entity_poly.type
_entity_poly.pdbx_seq_one_letter_code
_entity_poly.pdbx_strand_id
1 'polypeptide(L)'
;MKSILFITAFPPCQKTAGQDYTRRLILDLQTKGYKISLIYAEYPRHIVELNNEVEIIGIIKPSLTNCFYIKKVHPFFSKRFNPNILTTIKKIADNFDMIYFDFSQVHLYSLFVNHPNKILMCHDVIAQKFERKGILQLPWIKNTENKLLKTATKIITFSKKDCEFIKKSYNLDSSNVNFYLKNPSFKYDEQIFDYNHFCFYGAWNRQENTECLLWFIKQVYPKINSNLVFDIIGGGMSDNLQKKLKVYKNINYLGFVEDPVKSISKCQALIAPLHKGAGVKVKVIDALTSGTSVIGTKITFEGIEDNKTNKLFYTAVKPEEYIKYLSYWKNITVEQKQLAADEFFIRYDSNHFPDLIK
;
A
#
# COMPACT_ATOMS: atom_id res chain seq x y z
N MET A 1 -31.58 -2.91 1.03
CA MET A 1 -30.12 -3.17 1.22
C MET A 1 -29.43 -2.68 -0.03
N LYS A 2 -28.46 -1.76 0.08
CA LYS A 2 -27.71 -1.27 -1.09
C LYS A 2 -26.75 -2.35 -1.60
N SER A 3 -26.58 -2.43 -2.92
CA SER A 3 -25.78 -3.46 -3.60
C SER A 3 -24.61 -2.86 -4.36
N ILE A 4 -23.45 -3.53 -4.31
CA ILE A 4 -22.23 -3.08 -4.97
C ILE A 4 -21.69 -4.19 -5.87
N LEU A 5 -21.51 -3.88 -7.16
CA LEU A 5 -20.66 -4.68 -8.03
C LEU A 5 -19.21 -4.25 -7.81
N PHE A 6 -18.44 -5.10 -7.15
CA PHE A 6 -17.05 -4.84 -6.79
C PHE A 6 -16.10 -5.53 -7.78
N ILE A 7 -15.30 -4.75 -8.51
CA ILE A 7 -14.38 -5.25 -9.53
C ILE A 7 -12.96 -4.90 -9.12
N THR A 8 -12.11 -5.92 -8.85
CA THR A 8 -10.75 -5.70 -8.36
C THR A 8 -9.69 -6.38 -9.22
N ALA A 9 -8.50 -5.78 -9.25
CA ALA A 9 -7.38 -6.27 -10.03
C ALA A 9 -6.64 -7.47 -9.42
N PHE A 10 -6.99 -7.87 -8.20
CA PHE A 10 -6.33 -8.95 -7.45
C PHE A 10 -7.33 -9.67 -6.55
N PRO A 11 -7.08 -10.94 -6.17
CA PRO A 11 -7.88 -11.61 -5.16
C PRO A 11 -7.80 -10.87 -3.81
N PRO A 12 -8.93 -10.51 -3.17
CA PRO A 12 -8.93 -9.94 -1.82
C PRO A 12 -8.40 -10.97 -0.80
N CYS A 13 -7.20 -10.74 -0.25
CA CYS A 13 -6.54 -11.65 0.70
C CYS A 13 -5.46 -10.91 1.52
N GLN A 14 -4.85 -11.56 2.50
CA GLN A 14 -3.84 -10.96 3.37
C GLN A 14 -2.41 -10.97 2.80
N LYS A 15 -2.20 -11.39 1.55
CA LYS A 15 -0.86 -11.58 0.97
C LYS A 15 -0.10 -10.29 0.68
N THR A 16 -0.79 -9.21 0.34
CA THR A 16 -0.18 -7.88 0.13
C THR A 16 -1.04 -6.80 0.76
N ALA A 17 -0.41 -5.67 1.11
CA ALA A 17 -1.12 -4.56 1.75
C ALA A 17 -2.35 -4.07 0.95
N GLY A 18 -2.22 -3.93 -0.38
CA GLY A 18 -3.36 -3.52 -1.21
C GLY A 18 -4.48 -4.55 -1.26
N GLN A 19 -4.16 -5.85 -1.30
CA GLN A 19 -5.15 -6.92 -1.28
C GLN A 19 -5.84 -7.01 0.09
N ASP A 20 -5.10 -6.83 1.18
CA ASP A 20 -5.67 -6.80 2.53
C ASP A 20 -6.56 -5.58 2.76
N TYR A 21 -6.19 -4.42 2.18
CA TYR A 21 -7.08 -3.26 2.15
C TYR A 21 -8.40 -3.60 1.47
N THR A 22 -8.35 -4.16 0.26
CA THR A 22 -9.56 -4.57 -0.49
C THR A 22 -10.41 -5.55 0.30
N ARG A 23 -9.79 -6.55 0.93
CA ARG A 23 -10.46 -7.53 1.78
C ARG A 23 -11.19 -6.87 2.94
N ARG A 24 -10.52 -5.99 3.68
CA ARG A 24 -11.09 -5.26 4.83
C ARG A 24 -12.18 -4.30 4.40
N LEU A 25 -12.02 -3.62 3.27
CA LEU A 25 -13.04 -2.75 2.71
C LEU A 25 -14.33 -3.52 2.41
N ILE A 26 -14.23 -4.69 1.78
CA ILE A 26 -15.39 -5.54 1.48
C ILE A 26 -16.10 -5.96 2.78
N LEU A 27 -15.34 -6.41 3.78
CA LEU A 27 -15.89 -6.81 5.08
C LEU A 27 -16.55 -5.63 5.81
N ASP A 28 -15.94 -4.43 5.80
CA ASP A 28 -16.51 -3.23 6.40
C ASP A 28 -17.79 -2.77 5.68
N LEU A 29 -17.84 -2.86 4.37
CA LEU A 29 -19.06 -2.60 3.60
C LEU A 29 -20.19 -3.58 3.97
N GLN A 30 -19.88 -4.86 4.14
CA GLN A 30 -20.87 -5.85 4.58
C GLN A 30 -21.41 -5.54 5.99
N THR A 31 -20.54 -5.19 6.95
CA THR A 31 -20.99 -4.80 8.31
C THR A 31 -21.89 -3.57 8.29
N LYS A 32 -21.73 -2.69 7.29
CA LYS A 32 -22.58 -1.51 7.06
C LYS A 32 -23.83 -1.81 6.21
N GLY A 33 -24.11 -3.08 5.95
CA GLY A 33 -25.34 -3.54 5.30
C GLY A 33 -25.32 -3.49 3.76
N TYR A 34 -24.16 -3.44 3.13
CA TYR A 34 -24.06 -3.54 1.67
C TYR A 34 -23.98 -5.01 1.22
N LYS A 35 -24.73 -5.36 0.20
CA LYS A 35 -24.57 -6.63 -0.52
C LYS A 35 -23.47 -6.50 -1.56
N ILE A 36 -22.46 -7.38 -1.51
CA ILE A 36 -21.30 -7.32 -2.42
C ILE A 36 -21.32 -8.50 -3.37
N SER A 37 -21.25 -8.20 -4.67
CA SER A 37 -20.97 -9.18 -5.72
C SER A 37 -19.61 -8.87 -6.34
N LEU A 38 -18.73 -9.87 -6.41
CA LEU A 38 -17.31 -9.71 -6.69
C LEU A 38 -16.91 -10.22 -8.06
N ILE A 39 -16.15 -9.43 -8.79
CA ILE A 39 -15.32 -9.84 -9.94
C ILE A 39 -13.87 -9.53 -9.59
N TYR A 40 -12.97 -10.49 -9.71
CA TYR A 40 -11.55 -10.26 -9.43
C TYR A 40 -10.64 -10.85 -10.50
N ALA A 41 -9.42 -10.32 -10.62
CA ALA A 41 -8.42 -10.94 -11.47
C ALA A 41 -7.56 -11.93 -10.68
N GLU A 42 -7.31 -13.10 -11.30
CA GLU A 42 -6.42 -14.11 -10.74
C GLU A 42 -5.01 -13.56 -10.53
N TYR A 43 -4.37 -14.04 -9.48
CA TYR A 43 -2.95 -13.82 -9.22
C TYR A 43 -2.32 -15.11 -8.68
N PRO A 44 -1.14 -15.53 -9.22
CA PRO A 44 -0.55 -16.82 -8.87
C PRO A 44 -0.39 -17.01 -7.36
N ARG A 45 -0.86 -18.14 -6.83
CA ARG A 45 -0.79 -18.55 -5.41
C ARG A 45 -1.56 -17.63 -4.43
N HIS A 46 -2.42 -16.74 -4.91
CA HIS A 46 -3.29 -15.92 -4.07
C HIS A 46 -4.73 -16.37 -4.26
N ILE A 47 -5.43 -16.63 -3.17
CA ILE A 47 -6.83 -17.03 -3.14
C ILE A 47 -7.65 -15.94 -2.46
N VAL A 48 -8.94 -15.90 -2.73
CA VAL A 48 -9.88 -14.99 -2.06
C VAL A 48 -10.08 -15.45 -0.61
N GLU A 49 -9.95 -14.52 0.34
CA GLU A 49 -10.12 -14.74 1.77
C GLU A 49 -11.28 -13.85 2.28
N LEU A 50 -12.49 -14.20 1.87
CA LEU A 50 -13.74 -13.54 2.25
C LEU A 50 -14.74 -14.59 2.81
N ASN A 51 -15.78 -14.11 3.48
CA ASN A 51 -16.86 -14.97 3.92
C ASN A 51 -17.76 -15.43 2.75
N ASN A 52 -18.61 -16.44 2.98
CA ASN A 52 -19.47 -17.01 1.95
C ASN A 52 -20.64 -16.10 1.53
N GLU A 53 -20.82 -14.94 2.15
CA GLU A 53 -21.85 -13.97 1.80
C GLU A 53 -21.49 -13.11 0.59
N VAL A 54 -20.20 -13.14 0.16
CA VAL A 54 -19.75 -12.47 -1.06
C VAL A 54 -19.92 -13.39 -2.25
N GLU A 55 -20.82 -13.02 -3.14
CA GLU A 55 -21.06 -13.74 -4.38
C GLU A 55 -19.95 -13.46 -5.40
N ILE A 56 -19.22 -14.49 -5.84
CA ILE A 56 -18.23 -14.37 -6.91
C ILE A 56 -18.92 -14.56 -8.26
N ILE A 57 -19.06 -13.46 -9.03
CA ILE A 57 -19.75 -13.46 -10.33
C ILE A 57 -18.79 -13.76 -11.50
N GLY A 58 -17.51 -13.44 -11.35
CA GLY A 58 -16.58 -13.64 -12.45
C GLY A 58 -15.11 -13.57 -12.04
N ILE A 59 -14.28 -14.23 -12.84
CA ILE A 59 -12.84 -14.29 -12.64
C ILE A 59 -12.13 -13.85 -13.91
N ILE A 60 -11.30 -12.80 -13.81
CA ILE A 60 -10.50 -12.28 -14.91
C ILE A 60 -9.18 -13.07 -14.95
N LYS A 61 -8.84 -13.62 -16.10
CA LYS A 61 -7.51 -14.22 -16.37
C LYS A 61 -6.62 -13.17 -17.05
N PRO A 62 -5.63 -12.60 -16.33
CA PRO A 62 -4.72 -11.64 -16.94
C PRO A 62 -3.87 -12.25 -18.04
N SER A 63 -3.79 -11.59 -19.21
CA SER A 63 -2.96 -12.02 -20.33
C SER A 63 -2.41 -10.83 -21.10
N LEU A 64 -1.22 -10.98 -21.68
CA LEU A 64 -0.68 -9.98 -22.61
C LEU A 64 -1.52 -9.90 -23.90
N THR A 65 -2.13 -11.00 -24.31
CA THR A 65 -3.05 -11.02 -25.47
C THR A 65 -4.27 -10.16 -25.26
N ASN A 66 -4.69 -9.92 -24.02
CA ASN A 66 -5.81 -9.04 -23.71
C ASN A 66 -5.56 -7.59 -24.20
N CYS A 67 -4.28 -7.17 -24.31
CA CYS A 67 -3.92 -5.85 -24.82
C CYS A 67 -4.33 -5.63 -26.26
N PHE A 68 -4.53 -6.67 -27.06
CA PHE A 68 -4.94 -6.57 -28.46
C PHE A 68 -6.43 -6.23 -28.64
N TYR A 69 -7.26 -6.49 -27.62
CA TYR A 69 -8.70 -6.17 -27.69
C TYR A 69 -8.98 -4.66 -27.75
N ILE A 70 -8.08 -3.83 -27.19
CA ILE A 70 -8.28 -2.39 -27.12
C ILE A 70 -7.01 -1.67 -27.58
N LYS A 71 -7.06 -1.23 -28.83
CA LYS A 71 -6.00 -0.38 -29.39
C LYS A 71 -5.99 0.99 -28.71
N LYS A 72 -4.84 1.66 -28.67
CA LYS A 72 -4.63 3.01 -28.11
C LYS A 72 -4.75 3.13 -26.57
N VAL A 73 -4.87 2.01 -25.85
CA VAL A 73 -4.79 1.97 -24.39
C VAL A 73 -3.45 1.38 -23.96
N HIS A 74 -2.78 2.01 -22.99
CA HIS A 74 -1.50 1.50 -22.51
C HIS A 74 -1.67 0.12 -21.87
N PRO A 75 -0.75 -0.87 -22.13
CA PRO A 75 -0.85 -2.26 -21.66
C PRO A 75 -1.04 -2.42 -20.16
N PHE A 76 -0.55 -1.47 -19.35
CA PHE A 76 -0.77 -1.46 -17.92
C PHE A 76 -2.26 -1.55 -17.54
N PHE A 77 -3.13 -0.90 -18.30
CA PHE A 77 -4.57 -0.85 -18.04
C PHE A 77 -5.35 -1.93 -18.77
N SER A 78 -4.83 -2.48 -19.89
CA SER A 78 -5.57 -3.43 -20.74
C SER A 78 -5.23 -4.90 -20.47
N LYS A 79 -4.15 -5.22 -19.77
CA LYS A 79 -3.73 -6.61 -19.50
C LYS A 79 -4.80 -7.44 -18.78
N ARG A 80 -5.67 -6.81 -17.99
CA ARG A 80 -6.78 -7.44 -17.26
C ARG A 80 -8.14 -7.27 -17.94
N PHE A 81 -8.16 -6.76 -19.15
CA PHE A 81 -9.40 -6.64 -19.91
C PHE A 81 -9.80 -7.98 -20.52
N ASN A 82 -11.06 -8.37 -20.33
CA ASN A 82 -11.64 -9.59 -20.92
C ASN A 82 -13.02 -9.26 -21.48
N PRO A 83 -13.27 -9.49 -22.81
CA PRO A 83 -14.55 -9.18 -23.42
C PRO A 83 -15.74 -9.94 -22.82
N ASN A 84 -15.55 -11.20 -22.41
CA ASN A 84 -16.62 -12.00 -21.80
C ASN A 84 -17.02 -11.41 -20.42
N ILE A 85 -16.03 -11.00 -19.62
CA ILE A 85 -16.28 -10.31 -18.34
C ILE A 85 -16.97 -8.97 -18.60
N LEU A 86 -16.58 -8.21 -19.62
CA LEU A 86 -17.29 -7.00 -19.99
C LEU A 86 -18.76 -7.26 -20.34
N THR A 87 -19.02 -8.33 -21.12
CA THR A 87 -20.39 -8.74 -21.45
C THR A 87 -21.20 -9.08 -20.19
N THR A 88 -20.60 -9.79 -19.25
CA THR A 88 -21.23 -10.10 -17.95
C THR A 88 -21.53 -8.80 -17.19
N ILE A 89 -20.55 -7.90 -17.05
CA ILE A 89 -20.73 -6.62 -16.34
C ILE A 89 -21.89 -5.83 -16.97
N LYS A 90 -21.93 -5.69 -18.30
CA LYS A 90 -23.00 -4.95 -19.01
C LYS A 90 -24.40 -5.53 -18.77
N LYS A 91 -24.51 -6.85 -18.63
CA LYS A 91 -25.81 -7.51 -18.39
C LYS A 91 -26.35 -7.28 -16.99
N ILE A 92 -25.48 -7.08 -16.01
CA ILE A 92 -25.86 -7.03 -14.60
C ILE A 92 -25.70 -5.66 -13.96
N ALA A 93 -25.01 -4.72 -14.64
CA ALA A 93 -24.65 -3.42 -14.07
C ALA A 93 -25.84 -2.66 -13.48
N ASP A 94 -26.99 -2.68 -14.17
CA ASP A 94 -28.20 -1.95 -13.77
C ASP A 94 -28.90 -2.59 -12.52
N ASN A 95 -28.48 -3.78 -12.11
CA ASN A 95 -29.00 -4.45 -10.90
C ASN A 95 -28.29 -3.98 -9.62
N PHE A 96 -27.30 -3.11 -9.71
CA PHE A 96 -26.52 -2.62 -8.61
C PHE A 96 -26.71 -1.13 -8.39
N ASP A 97 -26.64 -0.69 -7.14
CA ASP A 97 -26.71 0.73 -6.78
C ASP A 97 -25.38 1.44 -7.07
N MET A 98 -24.28 0.68 -7.18
CA MET A 98 -22.93 1.19 -7.35
C MET A 98 -22.03 0.16 -8.05
N ILE A 99 -21.10 0.63 -8.88
CA ILE A 99 -19.98 -0.16 -9.39
C ILE A 99 -18.69 0.42 -8.86
N TYR A 100 -17.92 -0.41 -8.13
CA TYR A 100 -16.63 -0.04 -7.55
C TYR A 100 -15.50 -0.73 -8.31
N PHE A 101 -14.62 0.04 -8.91
CA PHE A 101 -13.44 -0.44 -9.62
C PHE A 101 -12.21 -0.23 -8.75
N ASP A 102 -11.66 -1.30 -8.24
CA ASP A 102 -10.54 -1.29 -7.31
C ASP A 102 -9.22 -1.60 -8.03
N PHE A 103 -8.24 -0.73 -7.85
CA PHE A 103 -6.99 -0.63 -8.62
C PHE A 103 -7.14 -0.18 -10.08
N SER A 104 -6.19 0.66 -10.50
CA SER A 104 -6.20 1.26 -11.85
C SER A 104 -6.16 0.24 -13.00
N GLN A 105 -5.72 -1.00 -12.74
CA GLN A 105 -5.64 -2.07 -13.75
C GLN A 105 -7.00 -2.61 -14.22
N VAL A 106 -8.09 -2.31 -13.52
CA VAL A 106 -9.46 -2.68 -13.93
C VAL A 106 -10.33 -1.49 -14.32
N HIS A 107 -9.81 -0.27 -14.21
CA HIS A 107 -10.56 0.94 -14.58
C HIS A 107 -11.00 0.92 -16.05
N LEU A 108 -10.34 0.13 -16.91
CA LEU A 108 -10.69 0.06 -18.33
C LEU A 108 -12.13 -0.38 -18.58
N TYR A 109 -12.72 -1.20 -17.72
CA TYR A 109 -14.12 -1.60 -17.84
C TYR A 109 -15.08 -0.43 -17.73
N SER A 110 -14.73 0.61 -16.96
CA SER A 110 -15.59 1.79 -16.76
C SER A 110 -15.88 2.59 -18.03
N LEU A 111 -15.04 2.49 -19.07
CA LEU A 111 -15.26 3.11 -20.39
C LEU A 111 -16.45 2.52 -21.13
N PHE A 112 -16.80 1.27 -20.87
CA PHE A 112 -17.75 0.49 -21.64
C PHE A 112 -19.06 0.21 -20.89
N VAL A 113 -19.13 0.67 -19.63
CA VAL A 113 -20.29 0.48 -18.77
C VAL A 113 -20.91 1.85 -18.49
N ASN A 114 -22.18 2.01 -18.87
CA ASN A 114 -22.96 3.18 -18.52
C ASN A 114 -23.67 2.90 -17.19
N HIS A 115 -23.28 3.62 -16.13
CA HIS A 115 -23.87 3.49 -14.81
C HIS A 115 -23.77 4.83 -14.07
N PRO A 116 -24.83 5.29 -13.38
CA PRO A 116 -24.87 6.61 -12.74
C PRO A 116 -23.88 6.72 -11.54
N ASN A 117 -23.47 5.62 -10.95
CA ASN A 117 -22.62 5.61 -9.77
C ASN A 117 -21.41 4.70 -9.97
N LYS A 118 -20.36 5.23 -10.61
CA LYS A 118 -19.09 4.54 -10.86
C LYS A 118 -17.97 5.14 -10.01
N ILE A 119 -17.37 4.34 -9.16
CA ILE A 119 -16.28 4.73 -8.28
C ILE A 119 -14.99 4.10 -8.77
N LEU A 120 -13.96 4.91 -8.98
CA LEU A 120 -12.62 4.44 -9.33
C LEU A 120 -11.67 4.66 -8.15
N MET A 121 -11.13 3.57 -7.61
CA MET A 121 -10.12 3.59 -6.56
C MET A 121 -8.70 3.48 -7.15
N CYS A 122 -7.91 4.51 -6.97
CA CYS A 122 -6.51 4.58 -7.36
C CYS A 122 -5.62 4.24 -6.17
N HIS A 123 -5.14 3.00 -6.07
CA HIS A 123 -4.12 2.65 -5.08
C HIS A 123 -2.79 3.39 -5.33
N ASP A 124 -2.47 3.61 -6.59
CA ASP A 124 -1.41 4.50 -7.07
C ASP A 124 -1.96 5.35 -8.22
N VAL A 125 -1.54 6.60 -8.34
CA VAL A 125 -1.69 7.36 -9.57
C VAL A 125 -0.59 6.91 -10.53
N ILE A 126 -0.98 6.23 -11.60
CA ILE A 126 -0.05 5.50 -12.46
C ILE A 126 0.89 6.44 -13.21
N ALA A 127 0.40 7.57 -13.68
CA ALA A 127 1.23 8.58 -14.33
C ALA A 127 2.33 9.08 -13.39
N GLN A 128 2.04 9.37 -12.11
CA GLN A 128 3.03 9.78 -11.13
C GLN A 128 4.11 8.70 -10.93
N LYS A 129 3.70 7.43 -10.89
CA LYS A 129 4.60 6.29 -10.74
C LYS A 129 5.57 6.15 -11.92
N PHE A 130 5.09 6.37 -13.14
CA PHE A 130 5.91 6.27 -14.35
C PHE A 130 6.76 7.52 -14.58
N GLU A 131 6.27 8.70 -14.21
CA GLU A 131 7.04 9.95 -14.26
C GLU A 131 8.33 9.86 -13.43
N ARG A 132 8.24 9.30 -12.22
CA ARG A 132 9.41 9.05 -11.35
C ARG A 132 10.41 8.04 -11.91
N LYS A 133 9.98 7.19 -12.82
CA LYS A 133 10.83 6.22 -13.51
C LYS A 133 11.47 6.77 -14.78
N GLY A 134 11.12 7.99 -15.22
CA GLY A 134 11.66 8.61 -16.44
C GLY A 134 11.31 7.86 -17.72
N ILE A 135 10.12 7.25 -17.81
CA ILE A 135 9.74 6.35 -18.91
C ILE A 135 9.17 7.16 -20.08
N LEU A 136 9.68 6.93 -21.28
CA LEU A 136 9.23 7.59 -22.55
C LEU A 136 7.73 7.45 -22.83
N GLN A 137 7.06 6.44 -22.29
CA GLN A 137 5.63 6.18 -22.48
C GLN A 137 4.71 7.05 -21.61
N LEU A 138 5.26 7.96 -20.83
CA LEU A 138 4.50 8.81 -19.90
C LEU A 138 3.32 9.56 -20.56
N PRO A 139 3.46 10.19 -21.75
CA PRO A 139 2.32 10.85 -22.39
C PRO A 139 1.17 9.89 -22.72
N TRP A 140 1.48 8.68 -23.17
CA TRP A 140 0.48 7.66 -23.45
C TRP A 140 -0.26 7.20 -22.20
N ILE A 141 0.49 7.00 -21.10
CA ILE A 141 -0.08 6.65 -19.78
C ILE A 141 -0.99 7.78 -19.29
N LYS A 142 -0.51 9.03 -19.29
CA LYS A 142 -1.30 10.21 -18.87
C LYS A 142 -2.60 10.34 -19.65
N ASN A 143 -2.54 10.18 -20.97
CA ASN A 143 -3.72 10.24 -21.82
C ASN A 143 -4.70 9.08 -21.52
N THR A 144 -4.19 7.87 -21.33
CA THR A 144 -5.02 6.72 -20.97
C THR A 144 -5.69 6.93 -19.60
N GLU A 145 -4.89 7.24 -18.56
CA GLU A 145 -5.38 7.44 -17.20
C GLU A 145 -6.43 8.54 -17.12
N ASN A 146 -6.20 9.68 -17.80
CA ASN A 146 -7.17 10.78 -17.89
C ASN A 146 -8.52 10.32 -18.48
N LYS A 147 -8.49 9.56 -19.58
CA LYS A 147 -9.73 9.02 -20.20
C LYS A 147 -10.49 8.11 -19.23
N LEU A 148 -9.79 7.27 -18.49
CA LEU A 148 -10.39 6.36 -17.52
C LEU A 148 -11.00 7.13 -16.35
N LEU A 149 -10.24 8.04 -15.74
CA LEU A 149 -10.70 8.80 -14.59
C LEU A 149 -11.92 9.67 -14.90
N LYS A 150 -12.04 10.20 -16.12
CA LYS A 150 -13.23 10.97 -16.58
C LYS A 150 -14.52 10.15 -16.63
N THR A 151 -14.46 8.83 -16.59
CA THR A 151 -15.66 7.98 -16.56
C THR A 151 -16.26 7.84 -15.16
N ALA A 152 -15.51 8.21 -14.12
CA ALA A 152 -15.93 8.07 -12.74
C ALA A 152 -16.94 9.15 -12.33
N THR A 153 -17.89 8.77 -11.49
CA THR A 153 -18.67 9.75 -10.71
C THR A 153 -17.92 10.15 -9.44
N LYS A 154 -17.04 9.27 -8.92
CA LYS A 154 -16.15 9.56 -7.82
C LYS A 154 -14.79 8.91 -8.04
N ILE A 155 -13.71 9.67 -7.79
CA ILE A 155 -12.32 9.19 -7.82
C ILE A 155 -11.82 9.19 -6.39
N ILE A 156 -11.17 8.11 -5.97
CA ILE A 156 -10.64 7.94 -4.63
C ILE A 156 -9.16 7.57 -4.69
N THR A 157 -8.38 8.12 -3.78
CA THR A 157 -6.95 7.85 -3.62
C THR A 157 -6.62 7.60 -2.15
N PHE A 158 -5.36 7.28 -1.84
CA PHE A 158 -4.90 7.13 -0.45
C PHE A 158 -4.21 8.37 0.12
N SER A 159 -4.06 9.44 -0.65
CA SER A 159 -3.38 10.63 -0.13
C SER A 159 -3.89 11.93 -0.75
N LYS A 160 -3.81 13.02 0.02
CA LYS A 160 -4.08 14.38 -0.50
C LYS A 160 -3.14 14.72 -1.65
N LYS A 161 -1.89 14.27 -1.60
CA LYS A 161 -0.92 14.50 -2.67
C LYS A 161 -1.35 13.86 -3.99
N ASP A 162 -1.92 12.65 -3.95
CA ASP A 162 -2.45 12.01 -5.15
C ASP A 162 -3.67 12.75 -5.68
N CYS A 163 -4.54 13.27 -4.80
CA CYS A 163 -5.64 14.15 -5.18
C CYS A 163 -5.13 15.42 -5.87
N GLU A 164 -4.11 16.08 -5.32
CA GLU A 164 -3.48 17.26 -5.90
C GLU A 164 -2.87 16.96 -7.27
N PHE A 165 -2.22 15.80 -7.42
CA PHE A 165 -1.69 15.38 -8.71
C PHE A 165 -2.79 15.18 -9.75
N ILE A 166 -3.90 14.51 -9.39
CA ILE A 166 -5.07 14.31 -10.27
C ILE A 166 -5.66 15.66 -10.66
N LYS A 167 -5.83 16.57 -9.71
CA LYS A 167 -6.35 17.92 -9.97
C LYS A 167 -5.45 18.69 -10.93
N LYS A 168 -4.14 18.73 -10.65
CA LYS A 168 -3.15 19.45 -11.47
C LYS A 168 -2.99 18.87 -12.87
N SER A 169 -2.96 17.53 -12.99
CA SER A 169 -2.63 16.84 -14.25
C SER A 169 -3.84 16.63 -15.14
N TYR A 170 -5.04 16.47 -14.57
CA TYR A 170 -6.25 16.07 -15.29
C TYR A 170 -7.42 17.03 -15.11
N ASN A 171 -7.30 18.00 -14.21
CA ASN A 171 -8.38 18.93 -13.81
C ASN A 171 -9.63 18.19 -13.30
N LEU A 172 -9.43 17.10 -12.55
CA LEU A 172 -10.50 16.29 -11.96
C LEU A 172 -10.45 16.39 -10.43
N ASP A 173 -11.62 16.36 -9.79
CA ASP A 173 -11.71 16.29 -8.34
C ASP A 173 -11.64 14.83 -7.86
N SER A 174 -11.05 14.63 -6.70
CA SER A 174 -10.93 13.32 -6.08
C SER A 174 -10.92 13.46 -4.55
N SER A 175 -11.26 12.39 -3.86
CA SER A 175 -11.23 12.30 -2.41
C SER A 175 -10.14 11.35 -1.96
N ASN A 176 -9.58 11.54 -0.77
CA ASN A 176 -8.67 10.57 -0.20
C ASN A 176 -9.33 9.82 0.97
N VAL A 177 -8.89 8.58 1.14
CA VAL A 177 -9.23 7.71 2.27
C VAL A 177 -7.98 7.12 2.90
N ASN A 178 -8.10 6.67 4.14
CA ASN A 178 -7.01 6.02 4.85
C ASN A 178 -6.97 4.51 4.58
N PHE A 179 -5.80 3.91 4.71
CA PHE A 179 -5.68 2.47 4.85
C PHE A 179 -6.29 2.00 6.17
N TYR A 180 -6.85 0.80 6.19
CA TYR A 180 -7.25 0.16 7.44
C TYR A 180 -6.03 -0.18 8.29
N LEU A 181 -6.04 0.25 9.54
CA LEU A 181 -5.00 -0.10 10.49
C LEU A 181 -5.09 -1.58 10.86
N LYS A 182 -3.95 -2.22 11.05
CA LYS A 182 -3.89 -3.51 11.72
C LYS A 182 -4.21 -3.29 13.19
N ASN A 183 -4.96 -4.20 13.80
CA ASN A 183 -5.39 -4.05 15.17
C ASN A 183 -4.18 -3.78 16.10
N PRO A 184 -4.15 -2.65 16.82
CA PRO A 184 -3.05 -2.34 17.74
C PRO A 184 -3.17 -3.06 19.09
N SER A 185 -4.09 -4.02 19.23
CA SER A 185 -4.46 -4.66 20.51
C SER A 185 -3.41 -5.63 21.07
N PHE A 186 -2.14 -5.51 20.72
CA PHE A 186 -1.09 -6.20 21.47
C PHE A 186 -0.64 -5.31 22.62
N LYS A 187 -0.54 -5.90 23.80
CA LYS A 187 0.12 -5.24 24.93
C LYS A 187 1.63 -5.26 24.68
N TYR A 188 2.28 -4.13 24.89
CA TYR A 188 3.73 -4.10 24.88
C TYR A 188 4.23 -4.91 26.07
N ASP A 189 5.16 -5.81 25.81
CA ASP A 189 5.83 -6.60 26.83
C ASP A 189 7.26 -6.04 27.00
N GLU A 190 7.52 -5.40 28.13
CA GLU A 190 8.82 -4.81 28.44
C GLU A 190 9.95 -5.84 28.46
N GLN A 191 9.65 -7.09 28.83
CA GLN A 191 10.65 -8.16 28.87
C GLN A 191 11.14 -8.58 27.49
N ILE A 192 10.36 -8.25 26.43
CA ILE A 192 10.68 -8.61 25.04
C ILE A 192 11.17 -7.38 24.24
N PHE A 193 11.13 -6.19 24.86
CA PHE A 193 11.53 -4.95 24.21
C PHE A 193 13.05 -4.76 24.27
N ASP A 194 13.70 -4.73 23.10
CA ASP A 194 15.14 -4.56 23.00
C ASP A 194 15.50 -3.14 22.51
N TYR A 195 16.13 -2.37 23.40
CA TYR A 195 16.52 -0.99 23.15
C TYR A 195 17.58 -0.81 22.06
N ASN A 196 18.29 -1.86 21.68
CA ASN A 196 19.31 -1.81 20.64
C ASN A 196 18.80 -2.25 19.25
N HIS A 197 17.55 -2.71 19.16
CA HIS A 197 17.00 -3.23 17.91
C HIS A 197 16.34 -2.13 17.05
N PHE A 198 16.71 -2.14 15.78
CA PHE A 198 16.10 -1.38 14.69
C PHE A 198 15.63 -2.36 13.63
N CYS A 199 14.68 -1.97 12.79
CA CYS A 199 14.23 -2.90 11.77
C CYS A 199 14.15 -2.30 10.38
N PHE A 200 14.19 -3.18 9.39
CA PHE A 200 13.74 -2.96 8.02
C PHE A 200 12.53 -3.84 7.76
N TYR A 201 11.53 -3.33 7.08
CA TYR A 201 10.34 -4.10 6.77
C TYR A 201 9.92 -3.95 5.31
N GLY A 202 9.58 -5.07 4.66
CA GLY A 202 9.03 -5.08 3.31
C GLY A 202 9.09 -6.41 2.60
N ALA A 203 8.54 -6.45 1.38
CA ALA A 203 8.70 -7.58 0.47
C ALA A 203 10.08 -7.47 -0.23
N TRP A 204 10.98 -8.39 0.05
CA TRP A 204 12.39 -8.32 -0.38
C TRP A 204 12.63 -8.78 -1.81
N ASN A 205 11.60 -9.30 -2.50
CA ASN A 205 11.62 -9.50 -3.95
C ASN A 205 11.37 -8.20 -4.74
N ARG A 206 11.06 -7.07 -4.05
CA ARG A 206 10.92 -5.76 -4.67
C ARG A 206 12.25 -5.04 -4.68
N GLN A 207 12.67 -4.62 -5.87
CA GLN A 207 13.95 -3.96 -6.09
C GLN A 207 14.15 -2.71 -5.21
N GLU A 208 13.11 -1.90 -5.04
CA GLU A 208 13.18 -0.68 -4.22
C GLU A 208 13.54 -0.97 -2.75
N ASN A 209 13.06 -2.07 -2.18
CA ASN A 209 13.39 -2.46 -0.81
C ASN A 209 14.84 -2.98 -0.71
N THR A 210 15.22 -3.84 -1.65
CA THR A 210 16.57 -4.43 -1.69
C THR A 210 17.64 -3.37 -1.94
N GLU A 211 17.42 -2.43 -2.86
CA GLU A 211 18.33 -1.31 -3.12
C GLU A 211 18.54 -0.45 -1.86
N CYS A 212 17.47 -0.15 -1.13
CA CYS A 212 17.54 0.63 0.11
C CYS A 212 18.35 -0.05 1.20
N LEU A 213 18.14 -1.36 1.41
CA LEU A 213 18.89 -2.14 2.37
C LEU A 213 20.39 -2.19 2.01
N LEU A 214 20.70 -2.48 0.75
CA LEU A 214 22.10 -2.52 0.26
C LEU A 214 22.77 -1.16 0.35
N TRP A 215 22.05 -0.08 0.07
CA TRP A 215 22.54 1.28 0.26
C TRP A 215 22.90 1.56 1.72
N PHE A 216 22.01 1.20 2.66
CA PHE A 216 22.25 1.36 4.09
C PHE A 216 23.48 0.55 4.54
N ILE A 217 23.55 -0.71 4.14
CA ILE A 217 24.69 -1.58 4.48
C ILE A 217 26.01 -1.02 3.97
N LYS A 218 26.02 -0.43 2.78
CA LYS A 218 27.25 0.12 2.18
C LYS A 218 27.64 1.49 2.74
N GLN A 219 26.66 2.36 3.01
CA GLN A 219 26.92 3.79 3.28
C GLN A 219 26.84 4.16 4.76
N VAL A 220 26.02 3.46 5.53
CA VAL A 220 25.69 3.82 6.91
C VAL A 220 26.27 2.80 7.91
N TYR A 221 25.97 1.52 7.70
CA TYR A 221 26.32 0.44 8.63
C TYR A 221 27.79 0.43 9.07
N PRO A 222 28.83 0.64 8.20
CA PRO A 222 30.23 0.60 8.60
C PRO A 222 30.65 1.73 9.55
N LYS A 223 29.80 2.74 9.73
CA LYS A 223 30.12 3.98 10.47
C LYS A 223 29.31 4.15 11.75
N ILE A 224 28.51 3.16 12.10
CA ILE A 224 27.66 3.20 13.33
C ILE A 224 28.17 2.24 14.39
N ASN A 225 27.61 2.39 15.60
CA ASN A 225 27.99 1.54 16.75
C ASN A 225 27.70 0.06 16.48
N SER A 226 28.64 -0.81 16.77
CA SER A 226 28.55 -2.27 16.62
C SER A 226 27.53 -2.95 17.54
N ASN A 227 27.02 -2.24 18.55
CA ASN A 227 26.02 -2.79 19.48
C ASN A 227 24.58 -2.69 18.95
N LEU A 228 24.35 -1.97 17.85
CA LEU A 228 23.03 -1.88 17.25
C LEU A 228 22.74 -3.13 16.43
N VAL A 229 21.54 -3.65 16.58
CA VAL A 229 21.03 -4.82 15.88
C VAL A 229 19.95 -4.40 14.86
N PHE A 230 19.96 -5.04 13.70
CA PHE A 230 19.04 -4.72 12.61
C PHE A 230 18.25 -5.97 12.19
N ASP A 231 16.96 -5.98 12.50
CA ASP A 231 16.07 -7.06 12.14
C ASP A 231 15.43 -6.78 10.75
N ILE A 232 15.62 -7.71 9.83
CA ILE A 232 15.06 -7.61 8.47
C ILE A 232 13.80 -8.46 8.41
N ILE A 233 12.64 -7.78 8.45
CA ILE A 233 11.31 -8.37 8.52
C ILE A 233 10.70 -8.45 7.11
N GLY A 234 10.08 -9.59 6.78
CA GLY A 234 9.36 -9.82 5.53
C GLY A 234 10.01 -10.84 4.63
N GLY A 235 9.19 -11.45 3.78
CA GLY A 235 9.62 -12.55 2.91
C GLY A 235 10.15 -12.11 1.55
N GLY A 236 10.58 -13.11 0.76
CA GLY A 236 10.92 -12.93 -0.65
C GLY A 236 12.37 -12.50 -0.91
N MET A 237 13.25 -12.58 0.08
CA MET A 237 14.68 -12.30 -0.11
C MET A 237 15.36 -13.44 -0.88
N SER A 238 16.16 -13.10 -1.88
CA SER A 238 16.93 -14.09 -2.65
C SER A 238 18.03 -14.72 -1.79
N ASP A 239 18.34 -16.00 -2.04
CA ASP A 239 19.39 -16.74 -1.33
C ASP A 239 20.76 -16.07 -1.43
N ASN A 240 21.05 -15.44 -2.57
CA ASN A 240 22.29 -14.67 -2.75
C ASN A 240 22.37 -13.49 -1.79
N LEU A 241 21.27 -12.75 -1.62
CA LEU A 241 21.25 -11.62 -0.68
C LEU A 241 21.32 -12.12 0.76
N GLN A 242 20.60 -13.19 1.11
CA GLN A 242 20.70 -13.79 2.44
C GLN A 242 22.14 -14.24 2.78
N LYS A 243 22.84 -14.89 1.83
CA LYS A 243 24.25 -15.25 1.99
C LYS A 243 25.15 -14.03 2.23
N LYS A 244 24.92 -12.94 1.49
CA LYS A 244 25.65 -11.67 1.66
C LYS A 244 25.40 -11.04 3.04
N LEU A 245 24.22 -11.19 3.60
CA LEU A 245 23.89 -10.63 4.93
C LEU A 245 24.54 -11.40 6.08
N LYS A 246 24.79 -12.70 5.93
CA LYS A 246 25.39 -13.56 6.98
C LYS A 246 26.77 -13.11 7.48
N VAL A 247 27.49 -12.29 6.72
CA VAL A 247 28.79 -11.74 7.16
C VAL A 247 28.64 -10.64 8.23
N TYR A 248 27.45 -10.09 8.39
CA TYR A 248 27.15 -9.03 9.35
C TYR A 248 26.49 -9.61 10.59
N LYS A 249 27.24 -9.67 11.70
CA LYS A 249 26.79 -10.33 12.95
C LYS A 249 25.54 -9.72 13.56
N ASN A 250 25.31 -8.43 13.33
CA ASN A 250 24.21 -7.67 13.92
C ASN A 250 23.05 -7.45 12.94
N ILE A 251 22.98 -8.21 11.85
CA ILE A 251 21.89 -8.15 10.90
C ILE A 251 21.18 -9.51 10.88
N ASN A 252 19.92 -9.55 11.32
CA ASN A 252 19.11 -10.74 11.39
C ASN A 252 18.04 -10.75 10.31
N TYR A 253 18.04 -11.73 9.43
CA TYR A 253 16.92 -11.94 8.52
C TYR A 253 15.86 -12.83 9.15
N LEU A 254 14.71 -12.24 9.53
CA LEU A 254 13.61 -12.95 10.18
C LEU A 254 12.66 -13.62 9.18
N GLY A 255 12.73 -13.22 7.90
CA GLY A 255 11.82 -13.74 6.90
C GLY A 255 10.38 -13.26 7.05
N PHE A 256 9.44 -14.06 6.55
CA PHE A 256 8.01 -13.78 6.71
C PHE A 256 7.59 -13.96 8.17
N VAL A 257 6.86 -12.99 8.69
CA VAL A 257 6.25 -13.03 10.03
C VAL A 257 4.74 -12.86 9.89
N GLU A 258 3.97 -13.54 10.73
CA GLU A 258 2.49 -13.45 10.70
C GLU A 258 1.99 -12.07 11.12
N ASP A 259 2.59 -11.52 12.18
CA ASP A 259 2.27 -10.18 12.70
C ASP A 259 3.49 -9.25 12.59
N PRO A 260 3.62 -8.53 11.46
CA PRO A 260 4.72 -7.59 11.29
C PRO A 260 4.61 -6.37 12.21
N VAL A 261 3.41 -5.94 12.58
CA VAL A 261 3.22 -4.79 13.48
C VAL A 261 3.77 -5.13 14.87
N LYS A 262 3.47 -6.33 15.38
CA LYS A 262 4.02 -6.83 16.64
C LYS A 262 5.56 -6.97 16.57
N SER A 263 6.11 -7.41 15.45
CA SER A 263 7.57 -7.53 15.29
C SER A 263 8.24 -6.16 15.23
N ILE A 264 7.64 -5.19 14.53
CA ILE A 264 8.12 -3.80 14.44
C ILE A 264 8.03 -3.13 15.84
N SER A 265 6.98 -3.40 16.62
CA SER A 265 6.79 -2.77 17.92
C SER A 265 7.94 -3.05 18.90
N LYS A 266 8.65 -4.16 18.74
CA LYS A 266 9.81 -4.51 19.56
C LYS A 266 11.07 -3.68 19.24
N CYS A 267 11.10 -2.96 18.14
CA CYS A 267 12.23 -2.19 17.66
C CYS A 267 12.10 -0.70 18.02
N GLN A 268 13.21 -0.01 18.16
CA GLN A 268 13.28 1.42 18.42
C GLN A 268 12.80 2.25 17.23
N ALA A 269 13.21 1.86 16.02
CA ALA A 269 12.77 2.52 14.81
C ALA A 269 12.77 1.58 13.59
N LEU A 270 11.86 1.86 12.66
CA LEU A 270 11.88 1.35 11.30
C LEU A 270 12.82 2.21 10.45
N ILE A 271 13.79 1.59 9.78
CA ILE A 271 14.69 2.26 8.83
C ILE A 271 14.16 2.04 7.41
N ALA A 272 13.84 3.13 6.73
CA ALA A 272 13.22 3.09 5.40
C ALA A 272 13.82 4.16 4.46
N PRO A 273 15.08 4.01 3.99
CA PRO A 273 15.76 4.99 3.13
C PRO A 273 15.27 4.88 1.67
N LEU A 274 13.99 5.11 1.44
CA LEU A 274 13.37 4.96 0.12
C LEU A 274 13.72 6.11 -0.81
N HIS A 275 14.35 5.83 -1.93
CA HIS A 275 14.69 6.81 -2.98
C HIS A 275 13.70 6.77 -4.16
N LYS A 276 12.88 5.71 -4.24
CA LYS A 276 11.91 5.48 -5.32
C LYS A 276 10.59 4.97 -4.73
N GLY A 277 9.52 5.09 -5.49
CA GLY A 277 8.19 4.60 -5.15
C GLY A 277 7.13 5.67 -5.31
N ALA A 278 5.87 5.27 -5.34
CA ALA A 278 4.70 6.15 -5.37
C ALA A 278 3.71 5.69 -4.29
N GLY A 279 2.71 6.51 -4.01
CA GLY A 279 1.65 6.20 -3.06
C GLY A 279 2.09 6.12 -1.60
N VAL A 280 1.15 5.86 -0.72
CA VAL A 280 1.35 5.70 0.72
C VAL A 280 2.17 4.45 1.02
N LYS A 281 3.10 4.55 1.95
CA LYS A 281 3.96 3.43 2.35
C LYS A 281 3.36 2.70 3.55
N VAL A 282 2.65 1.61 3.29
CA VAL A 282 1.97 0.83 4.35
C VAL A 282 2.92 0.40 5.46
N LYS A 283 4.19 0.10 5.14
CA LYS A 283 5.22 -0.20 6.15
C LYS A 283 5.42 0.93 7.19
N VAL A 284 5.23 2.18 6.77
CA VAL A 284 5.31 3.34 7.67
C VAL A 284 4.05 3.39 8.53
N ILE A 285 2.88 3.16 7.94
CA ILE A 285 1.63 3.06 8.69
C ILE A 285 1.72 1.95 9.75
N ASP A 286 2.22 0.77 9.38
CA ASP A 286 2.41 -0.37 10.29
C ASP A 286 3.35 0.01 11.47
N ALA A 287 4.43 0.75 11.20
CA ALA A 287 5.34 1.24 12.25
C ALA A 287 4.65 2.26 13.17
N LEU A 288 3.95 3.24 12.61
CA LEU A 288 3.24 4.27 13.39
C LEU A 288 2.10 3.67 14.21
N THR A 289 1.39 2.67 13.67
CA THR A 289 0.37 1.91 14.41
C THR A 289 0.95 1.25 15.66
N SER A 290 2.21 0.87 15.61
CA SER A 290 2.93 0.31 16.76
C SER A 290 3.71 1.35 17.57
N GLY A 291 3.47 2.65 17.41
CA GLY A 291 4.22 3.71 18.07
C GLY A 291 5.74 3.69 17.78
N THR A 292 6.16 2.95 16.75
CA THR A 292 7.57 2.83 16.38
C THR A 292 7.99 3.99 15.50
N SER A 293 9.08 4.64 15.85
CA SER A 293 9.67 5.72 15.05
C SER A 293 10.08 5.24 13.66
N VAL A 294 10.14 6.18 12.71
CA VAL A 294 10.57 5.89 11.35
C VAL A 294 11.70 6.83 10.96
N ILE A 295 12.84 6.26 10.52
CA ILE A 295 13.94 7.01 9.92
C ILE A 295 13.90 6.80 8.42
N GLY A 296 13.65 7.85 7.64
CA GLY A 296 13.49 7.72 6.20
C GLY A 296 13.55 9.01 5.43
N THR A 297 13.46 8.91 4.12
CA THR A 297 13.46 10.07 3.22
C THR A 297 12.08 10.75 3.16
N LYS A 298 11.98 11.90 2.49
CA LYS A 298 10.68 12.52 2.20
C LYS A 298 9.73 11.58 1.42
N ILE A 299 10.28 10.67 0.59
CA ILE A 299 9.49 9.66 -0.14
C ILE A 299 8.91 8.62 0.81
N THR A 300 9.61 8.29 1.89
CA THR A 300 9.14 7.36 2.93
C THR A 300 7.84 7.84 3.56
N PHE A 301 7.75 9.12 3.87
CA PHE A 301 6.60 9.74 4.55
C PHE A 301 5.51 10.25 3.60
N GLU A 302 5.68 10.04 2.30
CA GLU A 302 4.77 10.56 1.29
C GLU A 302 3.34 10.02 1.47
N GLY A 303 2.37 10.97 1.54
CA GLY A 303 0.95 10.67 1.69
C GLY A 303 0.52 10.32 3.13
N ILE A 304 1.44 10.35 4.09
CA ILE A 304 1.13 10.24 5.51
C ILE A 304 1.24 11.65 6.10
N GLU A 305 0.16 12.14 6.70
CA GLU A 305 0.15 13.48 7.29
C GLU A 305 1.12 13.54 8.48
N ASP A 306 2.12 14.41 8.34
CA ASP A 306 2.96 14.80 9.46
C ASP A 306 2.21 15.87 10.26
N ASN A 307 1.67 15.47 11.40
CA ASN A 307 1.25 16.46 12.36
C ASN A 307 2.52 16.93 13.09
N LYS A 308 2.80 18.22 13.13
CA LYS A 308 3.97 18.85 13.78
C LYS A 308 4.24 18.36 15.21
N THR A 309 3.28 17.70 15.82
CA THR A 309 3.39 17.03 17.13
C THR A 309 3.93 15.60 17.05
N ASN A 310 4.06 15.01 15.86
CA ASN A 310 4.48 13.60 15.73
C ASN A 310 6.01 13.50 15.77
N LYS A 311 6.55 13.25 16.95
CA LYS A 311 7.98 13.04 17.20
C LYS A 311 8.53 11.74 16.62
N LEU A 312 7.71 10.97 15.89
CA LEU A 312 8.09 9.66 15.33
C LEU A 312 8.76 9.74 13.95
N PHE A 313 8.73 10.90 13.28
CA PHE A 313 9.31 11.06 11.95
C PHE A 313 10.72 11.67 12.00
N TYR A 314 11.70 10.89 11.58
CA TYR A 314 13.09 11.31 11.45
C TYR A 314 13.48 11.35 9.97
N THR A 315 13.43 12.53 9.36
CA THR A 315 13.78 12.69 7.94
C THR A 315 15.29 12.65 7.79
N ALA A 316 15.77 11.71 6.96
CA ALA A 316 17.17 11.55 6.59
C ALA A 316 17.28 11.27 5.08
N VAL A 317 18.18 11.96 4.40
CA VAL A 317 18.43 11.79 2.97
C VAL A 317 19.88 11.32 2.73
N LYS A 318 20.83 11.89 3.49
CA LYS A 318 22.26 11.59 3.38
C LYS A 318 22.68 10.53 4.41
N PRO A 319 23.72 9.74 4.13
CA PRO A 319 24.23 8.75 5.08
C PRO A 319 24.56 9.35 6.45
N GLU A 320 25.13 10.57 6.49
CA GLU A 320 25.55 11.24 7.70
C GLU A 320 24.37 11.54 8.65
N GLU A 321 23.18 11.78 8.09
CA GLU A 321 21.96 12.02 8.87
C GLU A 321 21.49 10.73 9.54
N TYR A 322 21.53 9.58 8.84
CA TYR A 322 21.26 8.27 9.44
C TYR A 322 22.27 7.94 10.52
N ILE A 323 23.57 8.14 10.26
CA ILE A 323 24.64 7.91 11.24
C ILE A 323 24.38 8.77 12.48
N LYS A 324 24.09 10.05 12.30
CA LYS A 324 23.76 10.97 13.40
C LYS A 324 22.58 10.46 14.25
N TYR A 325 21.47 10.11 13.61
CA TYR A 325 20.31 9.59 14.36
C TYR A 325 20.64 8.32 15.11
N LEU A 326 21.32 7.36 14.49
CA LEU A 326 21.64 6.08 15.10
C LEU A 326 22.72 6.19 16.20
N SER A 327 23.69 7.10 16.06
CA SER A 327 24.76 7.31 17.07
C SER A 327 24.27 8.06 18.31
N TYR A 328 23.26 8.90 18.16
CA TYR A 328 22.70 9.71 19.26
C TYR A 328 21.24 9.34 19.55
N TRP A 329 20.85 8.10 19.26
CA TRP A 329 19.49 7.65 19.49
C TRP A 329 19.11 7.73 20.97
N LYS A 330 18.01 8.43 21.25
CA LYS A 330 17.41 8.43 22.58
C LYS A 330 16.34 7.35 22.61
N ASN A 331 16.55 6.36 23.46
CA ASN A 331 15.61 5.27 23.60
C ASN A 331 14.20 5.77 23.90
N ILE A 332 13.23 5.21 23.18
CA ILE A 332 11.81 5.46 23.39
C ILE A 332 11.31 4.35 24.32
N THR A 333 10.65 4.72 25.41
CA THR A 333 10.11 3.73 26.34
C THR A 333 8.85 3.07 25.81
N VAL A 334 8.45 1.96 26.44
CA VAL A 334 7.23 1.24 26.09
C VAL A 334 5.99 2.13 26.23
N GLU A 335 5.91 2.91 27.31
CA GLU A 335 4.79 3.85 27.55
C GLU A 335 4.74 4.95 26.50
N GLN A 336 5.89 5.48 26.09
CA GLN A 336 5.97 6.48 25.02
C GLN A 336 5.50 5.90 23.67
N LYS A 337 5.83 4.64 23.39
CA LYS A 337 5.37 3.96 22.19
C LYS A 337 3.86 3.73 22.23
N GLN A 338 3.33 3.26 23.38
CA GLN A 338 1.89 3.06 23.53
C GLN A 338 1.12 4.37 23.33
N LEU A 339 1.55 5.44 23.98
CA LEU A 339 0.92 6.75 23.82
C LEU A 339 0.95 7.22 22.35
N ALA A 340 2.08 7.06 21.67
CA ALA A 340 2.21 7.46 20.27
C ALA A 340 1.34 6.61 19.33
N ALA A 341 1.20 5.30 19.61
CA ALA A 341 0.31 4.40 18.86
C ALA A 341 -1.16 4.82 19.04
N ASP A 342 -1.60 5.08 20.28
CA ASP A 342 -2.96 5.50 20.59
C ASP A 342 -3.29 6.85 19.92
N GLU A 343 -2.39 7.82 20.00
CA GLU A 343 -2.54 9.11 19.31
C GLU A 343 -2.62 8.95 17.79
N PHE A 344 -1.81 8.10 17.21
CA PHE A 344 -1.86 7.81 15.76
C PHE A 344 -3.17 7.14 15.38
N PHE A 345 -3.62 6.14 16.15
CA PHE A 345 -4.86 5.43 15.93
C PHE A 345 -6.06 6.39 15.92
N ILE A 346 -6.23 7.20 16.96
CA ILE A 346 -7.35 8.15 17.08
C ILE A 346 -7.43 9.10 15.87
N ARG A 347 -6.29 9.54 15.34
CA ARG A 347 -6.27 10.48 14.21
C ARG A 347 -6.45 9.80 12.86
N TYR A 348 -5.92 8.57 12.72
CA TYR A 348 -5.83 7.91 11.43
C TYR A 348 -7.01 6.96 11.17
N ASP A 349 -7.63 6.39 12.22
CA ASP A 349 -8.72 5.41 12.09
C ASP A 349 -10.08 6.04 11.71
N SER A 350 -10.04 7.15 11.06
CA SER A 350 -11.20 7.83 10.47
C SER A 350 -11.02 7.96 8.96
N ASN A 351 -12.06 8.37 8.26
CA ASN A 351 -12.00 8.63 6.82
C ASN A 351 -11.73 7.37 5.97
N HIS A 352 -12.55 6.35 6.18
CA HIS A 352 -12.60 5.18 5.29
C HIS A 352 -13.64 5.38 4.18
N PHE A 353 -13.51 4.59 3.09
CA PHE A 353 -14.45 4.70 1.97
C PHE A 353 -15.93 4.59 2.36
N PRO A 354 -16.36 3.68 3.23
CA PRO A 354 -17.75 3.60 3.64
C PRO A 354 -18.31 4.87 4.29
N ASP A 355 -17.45 5.72 4.83
CA ASP A 355 -17.85 7.01 5.41
C ASP A 355 -18.15 8.08 4.35
N LEU A 356 -17.63 7.90 3.13
CA LEU A 356 -17.87 8.79 2.00
C LEU A 356 -19.18 8.52 1.26
N ILE A 357 -19.86 7.42 1.55
CA ILE A 357 -21.07 6.95 0.83
C ILE A 357 -22.29 6.79 1.74
N LYS A 358 -22.23 7.37 2.91
CA LYS A 358 -23.35 7.42 3.87
C LYS A 358 -24.57 8.13 3.33
#